data_6a7c5ed1132362cb7c750a9209cd3b1f
#
_entry.id   6a7c5ed1132362cb7c750a9209cd3b1f
#
_cell.length_a   1.000
_cell.length_b   1.000
_cell.length_c   1.000
_cell.angle_alpha   90.00
_cell.angle_beta   90.00
_cell.angle_gamma   90.00
#
_symmetry.space_group_name_H-M   'P 1'
#
loop_
_entity.id
_entity.type
_entity.pdbx_description
1 polymer ?
#
loop_
_entity_poly.entity_id
_entity_poly.type
_entity_poly.pdbx_seq_one_letter_code
_entity_poly.pdbx_strand_id
1 'polypeptide(L)'
;MFTKTFRPAVDLIITLLLWAYYFAAFVFFFFPAYSAAALFAADRERAFQNLNCIFYRCFFAYLKLLMPRVKISISPGVYAIRSSVIIANHLSFLDPILLISLFRQHKTIVKSVFFKVPIFGWVLKSAGYLSPSLVQDSDVPDLMVQVKSMRAYLASGGNLFIFPEGTRSRSGAVGPFEKGAFTIAKLCSAPIRVLRIENTHLVYPPDCFLFNTGVPVKISVSLAGSIECDDGNNQGSPLKGMQKARSLLEGSSTH
;
A
#
# COMPACT_ATOMS: atom_id res chain seq x y z
N MET A 1 -11.71 -22.64 30.38
CA MET A 1 -13.07 -22.26 29.90
C MET A 1 -13.35 -20.74 30.00
N PHE A 2 -12.62 -19.98 30.82
CA PHE A 2 -12.77 -18.52 30.98
C PHE A 2 -12.28 -17.63 29.80
N THR A 3 -11.49 -18.15 28.88
CA THR A 3 -10.83 -17.34 27.85
C THR A 3 -11.71 -17.00 26.64
N LYS A 4 -12.81 -17.71 26.38
CA LYS A 4 -13.68 -17.44 25.21
C LYS A 4 -14.65 -16.27 25.43
N THR A 5 -15.08 -16.01 26.67
CA THR A 5 -16.12 -15.01 26.98
C THR A 5 -15.55 -13.57 27.01
N PHE A 6 -14.29 -13.39 27.40
CA PHE A 6 -13.65 -12.06 27.49
C PHE A 6 -13.01 -11.58 26.18
N ARG A 7 -12.91 -12.43 25.18
CA ARG A 7 -12.20 -12.14 23.91
C ARG A 7 -12.82 -10.97 23.12
N PRO A 8 -14.16 -10.91 22.94
CA PRO A 8 -14.77 -9.79 22.22
C PRO A 8 -14.54 -8.43 22.89
N ALA A 9 -14.50 -8.38 24.22
CA ALA A 9 -14.22 -7.15 24.94
C ALA A 9 -12.77 -6.69 24.76
N VAL A 10 -11.80 -7.62 24.75
CA VAL A 10 -10.40 -7.32 24.47
C VAL A 10 -10.22 -6.85 23.05
N ASP A 11 -10.84 -7.53 22.08
CA ASP A 11 -10.82 -7.15 20.67
C ASP A 11 -11.38 -5.73 20.47
N LEU A 12 -12.49 -5.39 21.17
CA LEU A 12 -13.08 -4.06 21.13
C LEU A 12 -12.14 -3.00 21.74
N ILE A 13 -11.61 -3.24 22.94
CA ILE A 13 -10.70 -2.29 23.60
C ILE A 13 -9.47 -2.03 22.74
N ILE A 14 -8.82 -3.07 22.25
CA ILE A 14 -7.64 -2.94 21.38
C ILE A 14 -8.00 -2.20 20.09
N THR A 15 -9.14 -2.53 19.48
CA THR A 15 -9.62 -1.83 18.28
C THR A 15 -9.81 -0.34 18.55
N LEU A 16 -10.48 0.01 19.65
CA LEU A 16 -10.71 1.42 20.03
C LEU A 16 -9.38 2.14 20.30
N LEU A 17 -8.41 1.50 20.95
CA LEU A 17 -7.09 2.07 21.18
C LEU A 17 -6.32 2.29 19.85
N LEU A 18 -6.41 1.37 18.91
CA LEU A 18 -5.82 1.53 17.57
C LEU A 18 -6.50 2.66 16.77
N TRP A 19 -7.82 2.79 16.85
CA TRP A 19 -8.53 3.91 16.24
C TRP A 19 -8.23 5.24 16.95
N ALA A 20 -8.13 5.23 18.29
CA ALA A 20 -7.73 6.41 19.04
C ALA A 20 -6.33 6.93 18.60
N TYR A 21 -5.40 6.03 18.24
CA TYR A 21 -4.13 6.42 17.66
C TYR A 21 -4.32 7.24 16.38
N TYR A 22 -5.20 6.81 15.46
CA TYR A 22 -5.45 7.55 14.22
C TYR A 22 -5.91 8.98 14.50
N PHE A 23 -6.80 9.18 15.47
CA PHE A 23 -7.29 10.52 15.80
C PHE A 23 -6.27 11.32 16.62
N ALA A 24 -5.80 10.77 17.72
CA ALA A 24 -4.94 11.51 18.65
C ALA A 24 -3.56 11.79 18.02
N ALA A 25 -2.89 10.78 17.47
CA ALA A 25 -1.58 11.00 16.84
C ALA A 25 -1.70 11.94 15.63
N PHE A 26 -2.76 11.77 14.82
CA PHE A 26 -2.97 12.65 13.68
C PHE A 26 -3.19 14.09 14.15
N VAL A 27 -4.12 14.37 15.05
CA VAL A 27 -4.47 15.73 15.47
C VAL A 27 -3.31 16.42 16.18
N PHE A 28 -2.67 15.74 17.13
CA PHE A 28 -1.69 16.40 18.01
C PHE A 28 -0.27 16.45 17.42
N PHE A 29 0.11 15.49 16.58
CA PHE A 29 1.49 15.41 16.08
C PHE A 29 1.58 15.56 14.56
N PHE A 30 0.75 14.84 13.82
CA PHE A 30 0.92 14.77 12.36
C PHE A 30 0.25 15.93 11.62
N PHE A 31 -0.90 16.39 12.05
CA PHE A 31 -1.53 17.55 11.41
C PHE A 31 -0.68 18.82 11.51
N PRO A 32 -0.09 19.18 12.67
CA PRO A 32 0.90 20.26 12.73
C PRO A 32 2.12 20.01 11.84
N ALA A 33 2.64 18.78 11.80
CA ALA A 33 3.78 18.42 10.94
C ALA A 33 3.44 18.53 9.44
N TYR A 34 2.26 18.09 9.01
CA TYR A 34 1.78 18.29 7.64
C TYR A 34 1.59 19.77 7.30
N SER A 35 1.07 20.55 8.24
CA SER A 35 0.90 22.00 8.06
C SER A 35 2.26 22.69 7.90
N ALA A 36 3.22 22.35 8.74
CA ALA A 36 4.59 22.84 8.62
C ALA A 36 5.23 22.41 7.29
N ALA A 37 5.08 21.15 6.88
CA ALA A 37 5.56 20.66 5.60
C ALA A 37 4.90 21.39 4.42
N ALA A 38 3.61 21.69 4.50
CA ALA A 38 2.89 22.44 3.47
C ALA A 38 3.40 23.88 3.30
N LEU A 39 3.90 24.50 4.38
CA LEU A 39 4.36 25.88 4.39
C LEU A 39 5.85 26.02 4.07
N PHE A 40 6.67 25.09 4.56
CA PHE A 40 8.13 25.26 4.61
C PHE A 40 8.92 24.21 3.82
N ALA A 41 8.31 23.08 3.37
CA ALA A 41 9.08 22.07 2.67
C ALA A 41 9.38 22.49 1.21
N ALA A 42 10.65 22.41 0.82
CA ALA A 42 11.09 22.64 -0.57
C ALA A 42 10.46 21.60 -1.55
N ASP A 43 10.37 20.33 -1.13
CA ASP A 43 9.64 19.28 -1.85
C ASP A 43 8.47 18.80 -0.97
N ARG A 44 7.33 19.42 -1.20
CA ARG A 44 6.11 19.18 -0.44
C ARG A 44 5.64 17.73 -0.59
N GLU A 45 5.67 17.19 -1.80
CA GLU A 45 5.20 15.84 -2.08
C GLU A 45 6.01 14.79 -1.31
N ARG A 46 7.35 14.88 -1.36
CA ARG A 46 8.24 14.00 -0.61
C ARG A 46 8.08 14.15 0.91
N ALA A 47 7.90 15.37 1.39
CA ALA A 47 7.66 15.61 2.82
C ALA A 47 6.40 14.91 3.30
N PHE A 48 5.29 15.01 2.56
CA PHE A 48 4.03 14.33 2.89
C PHE A 48 4.16 12.80 2.82
N GLN A 49 4.83 12.26 1.79
CA GLN A 49 5.09 10.82 1.69
C GLN A 49 5.92 10.32 2.88
N ASN A 50 6.95 11.07 3.28
CA ASN A 50 7.77 10.70 4.43
C ASN A 50 6.98 10.76 5.75
N LEU A 51 6.13 11.77 5.94
CA LEU A 51 5.23 11.86 7.10
C LEU A 51 4.23 10.71 7.13
N ASN A 52 3.64 10.33 5.99
CA ASN A 52 2.80 9.14 5.89
C ASN A 52 3.56 7.88 6.30
N CYS A 53 4.79 7.71 5.81
CA CYS A 53 5.64 6.57 6.16
C CYS A 53 5.90 6.52 7.68
N ILE A 54 6.23 7.65 8.30
CA ILE A 54 6.48 7.73 9.75
C ILE A 54 5.19 7.43 10.52
N PHE A 55 4.06 8.03 10.14
CA PHE A 55 2.77 7.80 10.76
C PHE A 55 2.41 6.32 10.85
N TYR A 56 2.53 5.61 9.72
CA TYR A 56 2.19 4.19 9.69
C TYR A 56 3.27 3.29 10.31
N ARG A 57 4.54 3.70 10.34
CA ARG A 57 5.57 3.01 11.15
C ARG A 57 5.23 3.07 12.64
N CYS A 58 4.87 4.24 13.14
CA CYS A 58 4.44 4.41 14.52
C CYS A 58 3.17 3.61 14.81
N PHE A 59 2.21 3.58 13.86
CA PHE A 59 1.01 2.74 13.98
C PHE A 59 1.37 1.25 14.14
N PHE A 60 2.24 0.70 13.29
CA PHE A 60 2.64 -0.71 13.41
C PHE A 60 3.49 -0.99 14.65
N ALA A 61 4.27 -0.03 15.12
CA ALA A 61 4.97 -0.16 16.41
C ALA A 61 3.96 -0.23 17.56
N TYR A 62 2.95 0.63 17.55
CA TYR A 62 1.88 0.64 18.54
C TYR A 62 1.00 -0.63 18.46
N LEU A 63 0.67 -1.08 17.25
CA LEU A 63 -0.03 -2.35 17.03
C LEU A 63 0.73 -3.52 17.65
N LYS A 64 2.06 -3.62 17.43
CA LYS A 64 2.89 -4.67 18.04
C LYS A 64 2.93 -4.59 19.57
N LEU A 65 2.88 -3.39 20.15
CA LEU A 65 2.83 -3.18 21.58
C LEU A 65 1.50 -3.71 22.17
N LEU A 66 0.36 -3.39 21.53
CA LEU A 66 -0.96 -3.82 21.98
C LEU A 66 -1.25 -5.30 21.65
N MET A 67 -0.64 -5.81 20.57
CA MET A 67 -0.83 -7.18 20.07
C MET A 67 0.52 -7.92 19.97
N PRO A 68 1.18 -8.27 21.07
CA PRO A 68 2.53 -8.86 21.07
C PRO A 68 2.62 -10.23 20.38
N ARG A 69 1.48 -10.88 20.16
CA ARG A 69 1.38 -12.15 19.40
C ARG A 69 1.45 -11.94 17.88
N VAL A 70 1.29 -10.69 17.41
CA VAL A 70 1.45 -10.33 16.00
C VAL A 70 2.92 -10.02 15.73
N LYS A 71 3.55 -10.85 14.90
CA LYS A 71 4.91 -10.63 14.41
C LYS A 71 4.86 -10.11 12.98
N ILE A 72 5.72 -9.16 12.64
CA ILE A 72 5.85 -8.62 11.28
C ILE A 72 7.25 -8.97 10.77
N SER A 73 7.31 -9.68 9.65
CA SER A 73 8.54 -10.13 9.00
C SER A 73 8.59 -9.59 7.57
N ILE A 74 9.59 -8.78 7.29
CA ILE A 74 9.79 -8.18 5.96
C ILE A 74 11.10 -8.74 5.40
N SER A 75 11.03 -9.31 4.20
CA SER A 75 12.22 -9.81 3.50
C SER A 75 13.19 -8.65 3.21
N PRO A 76 14.51 -8.82 3.42
CA PRO A 76 15.50 -7.77 3.19
C PRO A 76 15.43 -7.15 1.78
N GLY A 77 15.16 -7.95 0.75
CA GLY A 77 15.02 -7.49 -0.62
C GLY A 77 13.90 -6.46 -0.84
N VAL A 78 12.86 -6.46 0.01
CA VAL A 78 11.77 -5.48 -0.06
C VAL A 78 12.26 -4.07 0.25
N TYR A 79 13.15 -3.92 1.24
CA TYR A 79 13.69 -2.62 1.61
C TYR A 79 14.61 -1.99 0.54
N ALA A 80 15.14 -2.80 -0.36
CA ALA A 80 16.01 -2.35 -1.44
C ALA A 80 15.25 -1.82 -2.66
N ILE A 81 13.93 -2.05 -2.74
CA ILE A 81 13.12 -1.67 -3.92
C ILE A 81 13.08 -0.15 -4.08
N ARG A 82 13.46 0.31 -5.27
CA ARG A 82 13.42 1.71 -5.70
C ARG A 82 13.02 1.76 -7.18
N SER A 83 12.54 2.92 -7.63
CA SER A 83 12.29 3.20 -9.06
C SER A 83 11.40 2.16 -9.75
N SER A 84 10.39 1.66 -9.03
CA SER A 84 9.64 0.48 -9.49
C SER A 84 8.13 0.67 -9.34
N VAL A 85 7.39 0.00 -10.23
CA VAL A 85 5.97 -0.27 -10.00
C VAL A 85 5.87 -1.56 -9.17
N ILE A 86 5.29 -1.45 -8.00
CA ILE A 86 5.12 -2.57 -7.05
C ILE A 86 3.71 -3.11 -7.20
N ILE A 87 3.59 -4.39 -7.50
CA ILE A 87 2.32 -5.12 -7.56
C ILE A 87 2.25 -6.00 -6.31
N ALA A 88 1.15 -5.91 -5.58
CA ALA A 88 0.92 -6.75 -4.39
C ALA A 88 -0.51 -7.31 -4.37
N ASN A 89 -0.69 -8.47 -3.75
CA ASN A 89 -2.02 -9.00 -3.45
C ASN A 89 -2.69 -8.20 -2.31
N HIS A 90 -4.01 -8.19 -2.28
CA HIS A 90 -4.78 -7.37 -1.35
C HIS A 90 -5.72 -8.21 -0.47
N LEU A 91 -5.36 -8.35 0.80
CA LEU A 91 -6.06 -9.21 1.78
C LEU A 91 -6.79 -8.39 2.86
N SER A 92 -6.25 -7.22 3.23
CA SER A 92 -6.72 -6.46 4.39
C SER A 92 -6.54 -4.95 4.18
N PHE A 93 -7.28 -4.15 4.94
CA PHE A 93 -7.02 -2.71 5.07
C PHE A 93 -5.58 -2.42 5.56
N LEU A 94 -4.95 -3.37 6.23
CA LEU A 94 -3.56 -3.21 6.69
C LEU A 94 -2.53 -3.21 5.55
N ASP A 95 -2.82 -3.79 4.40
CA ASP A 95 -1.85 -3.96 3.31
C ASP A 95 -1.32 -2.62 2.76
N PRO A 96 -2.19 -1.66 2.35
CA PRO A 96 -1.70 -0.39 1.84
C PRO A 96 -0.91 0.39 2.89
N ILE A 97 -1.37 0.42 4.13
CA ILE A 97 -0.68 1.14 5.20
C ILE A 97 0.63 0.46 5.61
N LEU A 98 0.72 -0.87 5.45
CA LEU A 98 1.96 -1.61 5.63
C LEU A 98 2.97 -1.23 4.54
N LEU A 99 2.58 -1.22 3.27
CA LEU A 99 3.47 -0.80 2.18
C LEU A 99 3.89 0.67 2.32
N ILE A 100 2.99 1.58 2.70
CA ILE A 100 3.33 2.98 3.01
C ILE A 100 4.40 3.04 4.11
N SER A 101 4.29 2.22 5.14
CA SER A 101 5.27 2.19 6.24
C SER A 101 6.67 1.72 5.82
N LEU A 102 6.79 0.99 4.70
CA LEU A 102 8.07 0.45 4.22
C LEU A 102 8.85 1.45 3.35
N PHE A 103 8.15 2.25 2.55
CA PHE A 103 8.77 3.11 1.54
C PHE A 103 8.61 4.60 1.88
N ARG A 104 9.71 5.34 2.01
CA ARG A 104 9.66 6.79 2.27
C ARG A 104 9.17 7.59 1.07
N GLN A 105 9.47 7.13 -0.14
CA GLN A 105 9.00 7.71 -1.40
C GLN A 105 8.08 6.72 -2.07
N HIS A 106 6.79 6.98 -1.99
CA HIS A 106 5.76 6.09 -2.48
C HIS A 106 4.55 6.86 -2.99
N LYS A 107 3.98 6.37 -4.08
CA LYS A 107 2.64 6.74 -4.55
C LYS A 107 1.77 5.49 -4.60
N THR A 108 0.47 5.69 -4.59
CA THR A 108 -0.50 4.61 -4.75
C THR A 108 -1.77 5.14 -5.39
N ILE A 109 -2.61 4.22 -5.86
CA ILE A 109 -3.95 4.54 -6.36
C ILE A 109 -4.95 4.36 -5.22
N VAL A 110 -5.72 5.41 -4.94
CA VAL A 110 -6.71 5.47 -3.87
C VAL A 110 -8.09 5.79 -4.43
N LYS A 111 -9.13 5.09 -3.97
CA LYS A 111 -10.50 5.32 -4.44
C LYS A 111 -10.89 6.80 -4.37
N SER A 112 -11.53 7.31 -5.43
CA SER A 112 -11.87 8.73 -5.61
C SER A 112 -12.66 9.33 -4.44
N VAL A 113 -13.47 8.52 -3.75
CA VAL A 113 -14.26 8.96 -2.59
C VAL A 113 -13.39 9.50 -1.45
N PHE A 114 -12.19 8.96 -1.25
CA PHE A 114 -11.30 9.39 -0.17
C PHE A 114 -10.67 10.78 -0.42
N PHE A 115 -10.56 11.20 -1.68
CA PHE A 115 -10.10 12.55 -2.02
C PHE A 115 -11.13 13.64 -1.67
N LYS A 116 -12.39 13.26 -1.44
CA LYS A 116 -13.48 14.15 -1.03
C LYS A 116 -13.57 14.32 0.50
N VAL A 117 -12.90 13.45 1.27
CA VAL A 117 -12.88 13.53 2.74
C VAL A 117 -12.02 14.74 3.14
N PRO A 118 -12.57 15.70 3.93
CA PRO A 118 -11.79 16.83 4.42
C PRO A 118 -10.51 16.39 5.12
N ILE A 119 -9.45 17.19 5.04
CA ILE A 119 -8.13 16.93 5.63
C ILE A 119 -7.45 15.70 5.02
N PHE A 120 -8.10 14.52 5.05
CA PHE A 120 -7.55 13.30 4.48
C PHE A 120 -7.30 13.41 2.98
N GLY A 121 -8.28 13.93 2.23
CA GLY A 121 -8.14 14.20 0.79
C GLY A 121 -7.03 15.23 0.49
N TRP A 122 -6.84 16.22 1.37
CA TRP A 122 -5.72 17.15 1.26
C TRP A 122 -4.37 16.44 1.43
N VAL A 123 -4.24 15.56 2.42
CA VAL A 123 -3.02 14.74 2.62
C VAL A 123 -2.74 13.87 1.40
N LEU A 124 -3.76 13.18 0.86
CA LEU A 124 -3.62 12.32 -0.32
C LEU A 124 -3.13 13.11 -1.55
N LYS A 125 -3.76 14.27 -1.82
CA LYS A 125 -3.37 15.16 -2.92
C LYS A 125 -1.96 15.69 -2.75
N SER A 126 -1.62 16.14 -1.55
CA SER A 126 -0.28 16.69 -1.25
C SER A 126 0.82 15.63 -1.31
N ALA A 127 0.51 14.36 -1.01
CA ALA A 127 1.43 13.23 -1.18
C ALA A 127 1.53 12.74 -2.64
N GLY A 128 0.78 13.33 -3.58
CA GLY A 128 0.78 12.95 -5.00
C GLY A 128 0.13 11.59 -5.27
N TYR A 129 -0.81 11.14 -4.42
CA TYR A 129 -1.53 9.88 -4.66
C TYR A 129 -2.52 10.04 -5.82
N LEU A 130 -2.78 8.96 -6.52
CA LEU A 130 -3.57 8.94 -7.75
C LEU A 130 -4.99 8.46 -7.47
N SER A 131 -5.95 9.04 -8.22
CA SER A 131 -7.32 8.53 -8.29
C SER A 131 -7.48 7.64 -9.53
N PRO A 132 -8.27 6.56 -9.49
CA PRO A 132 -8.57 5.74 -10.66
C PRO A 132 -9.14 6.54 -11.83
N SER A 133 -9.97 7.55 -11.56
CA SER A 133 -10.57 8.42 -12.58
C SER A 133 -9.52 9.21 -13.37
N LEU A 134 -8.40 9.58 -12.75
CA LEU A 134 -7.30 10.25 -13.44
C LEU A 134 -6.60 9.35 -14.48
N VAL A 135 -6.75 8.04 -14.36
CA VAL A 135 -6.14 7.07 -15.28
C VAL A 135 -7.13 6.66 -16.38
N GLN A 136 -8.45 6.75 -16.11
CA GLN A 136 -9.51 6.29 -17.02
C GLN A 136 -10.14 7.40 -17.85
N ASP A 137 -10.26 8.61 -17.28
CA ASP A 137 -11.05 9.71 -17.86
C ASP A 137 -10.20 10.86 -18.42
N SER A 138 -8.86 10.71 -18.46
CA SER A 138 -7.97 11.77 -18.96
C SER A 138 -7.95 11.83 -20.48
N ASP A 139 -8.12 13.01 -21.04
CA ASP A 139 -7.81 13.29 -22.43
C ASP A 139 -6.33 12.98 -22.73
N VAL A 140 -6.01 12.63 -23.97
CA VAL A 140 -4.66 12.20 -24.36
C VAL A 140 -3.54 13.18 -23.93
N PRO A 141 -3.72 14.53 -24.01
CA PRO A 141 -2.72 15.48 -23.53
C PRO A 141 -2.44 15.35 -22.03
N ASP A 142 -3.50 15.23 -21.19
CA ASP A 142 -3.38 15.09 -19.73
C ASP A 142 -2.72 13.77 -19.34
N LEU A 143 -3.02 12.69 -20.06
CA LEU A 143 -2.39 11.40 -19.86
C LEU A 143 -0.88 11.46 -20.09
N MET A 144 -0.43 12.13 -21.15
CA MET A 144 1.00 12.28 -21.45
C MET A 144 1.74 13.08 -20.36
N VAL A 145 1.13 14.14 -19.85
CA VAL A 145 1.70 14.92 -18.74
C VAL A 145 1.82 14.06 -17.47
N GLN A 146 0.80 13.28 -17.16
CA GLN A 146 0.80 12.38 -16.01
C GLN A 146 1.86 11.28 -16.14
N VAL A 147 1.98 10.66 -17.32
CA VAL A 147 3.01 9.64 -17.59
C VAL A 147 4.41 10.24 -17.46
N LYS A 148 4.65 11.44 -18.00
CA LYS A 148 5.93 12.14 -17.86
C LYS A 148 6.28 12.44 -16.41
N SER A 149 5.32 12.93 -15.63
CA SER A 149 5.48 13.18 -14.19
C SER A 149 5.77 11.90 -13.42
N MET A 150 5.02 10.82 -13.70
CA MET A 150 5.23 9.53 -13.05
C MET A 150 6.58 8.90 -13.40
N ARG A 151 7.00 9.00 -14.67
CA ARG A 151 8.33 8.55 -15.11
C ARG A 151 9.44 9.29 -14.37
N ALA A 152 9.35 10.63 -14.28
CA ALA A 152 10.30 11.44 -13.53
C ALA A 152 10.34 11.07 -12.04
N TYR A 153 9.17 10.83 -11.43
CA TYR A 153 9.07 10.39 -10.05
C TYR A 153 9.73 9.02 -9.81
N LEU A 154 9.47 8.04 -10.67
CA LEU A 154 10.10 6.72 -10.58
C LEU A 154 11.62 6.83 -10.80
N ALA A 155 12.07 7.60 -11.79
CA ALA A 155 13.50 7.83 -12.06
C ALA A 155 14.22 8.50 -10.87
N SER A 156 13.51 9.29 -10.05
CA SER A 156 14.06 9.91 -8.83
C SER A 156 14.15 8.97 -7.62
N GLY A 157 13.87 7.68 -7.79
CA GLY A 157 13.93 6.67 -6.73
C GLY A 157 12.59 6.36 -6.06
N GLY A 158 11.50 7.02 -6.46
CA GLY A 158 10.16 6.77 -5.94
C GLY A 158 9.60 5.41 -6.39
N ASN A 159 8.64 4.90 -5.64
CA ASN A 159 7.91 3.68 -5.97
C ASN A 159 6.42 3.97 -6.14
N LEU A 160 5.77 3.30 -7.07
CA LEU A 160 4.32 3.29 -7.20
C LEU A 160 3.81 1.90 -6.84
N PHE A 161 3.07 1.74 -5.74
CA PHE A 161 2.48 0.45 -5.44
C PHE A 161 0.99 0.41 -5.79
N ILE A 162 0.56 -0.73 -6.33
CA ILE A 162 -0.79 -0.95 -6.82
C ILE A 162 -1.25 -2.35 -6.42
N PHE A 163 -2.50 -2.45 -5.99
CA PHE A 163 -3.21 -3.71 -5.81
C PHE A 163 -4.04 -3.96 -7.07
N PRO A 164 -3.59 -4.81 -7.99
CA PRO A 164 -4.23 -4.95 -9.30
C PRO A 164 -5.62 -5.60 -9.23
N GLU A 165 -5.96 -6.21 -8.11
CA GLU A 165 -7.29 -6.78 -7.84
C GLU A 165 -8.38 -5.70 -7.66
N GLY A 166 -8.01 -4.43 -7.40
CA GLY A 166 -8.94 -3.32 -7.17
C GLY A 166 -9.81 -3.45 -5.92
N THR A 167 -9.84 -4.62 -5.31
CA THR A 167 -10.62 -4.93 -4.10
C THR A 167 -9.89 -5.95 -3.23
N ARG A 168 -10.27 -6.05 -1.96
CA ARG A 168 -9.69 -7.03 -1.03
C ARG A 168 -10.24 -8.43 -1.31
N SER A 169 -9.35 -9.42 -1.33
CA SER A 169 -9.75 -10.82 -1.40
C SER A 169 -10.46 -11.25 -0.11
N ARG A 170 -11.62 -11.87 -0.23
CA ARG A 170 -12.36 -12.47 0.88
C ARG A 170 -11.97 -13.93 1.13
N SER A 171 -11.51 -14.61 0.10
CA SER A 171 -11.12 -16.03 0.14
C SER A 171 -9.64 -16.24 0.50
N GLY A 172 -8.83 -15.17 0.52
CA GLY A 172 -7.38 -15.27 0.61
C GLY A 172 -6.68 -15.63 -0.71
N ALA A 173 -7.43 -16.05 -1.73
CA ALA A 173 -6.90 -16.32 -3.06
C ALA A 173 -6.69 -15.04 -3.86
N VAL A 174 -5.75 -15.07 -4.81
CA VAL A 174 -5.48 -13.96 -5.72
C VAL A 174 -6.65 -13.80 -6.70
N GLY A 175 -7.29 -12.65 -6.69
CA GLY A 175 -8.40 -12.30 -7.57
C GLY A 175 -7.97 -11.98 -9.01
N PRO A 176 -8.92 -11.63 -9.89
CA PRO A 176 -8.61 -11.15 -11.23
C PRO A 176 -7.84 -9.84 -11.16
N PHE A 177 -6.91 -9.61 -12.10
CA PHE A 177 -6.09 -8.41 -12.16
C PHE A 177 -6.64 -7.42 -13.18
N GLU A 178 -6.64 -6.15 -12.80
CA GLU A 178 -6.87 -5.02 -13.69
C GLU A 178 -5.59 -4.68 -14.46
N LYS A 179 -5.73 -4.33 -15.76
CA LYS A 179 -4.59 -4.05 -16.65
C LYS A 179 -3.85 -2.74 -16.31
N GLY A 180 -4.50 -1.82 -15.61
CA GLY A 180 -4.01 -0.45 -15.38
C GLY A 180 -2.59 -0.38 -14.82
N ALA A 181 -2.28 -1.19 -13.81
CA ALA A 181 -0.95 -1.23 -13.19
C ALA A 181 0.16 -1.59 -14.20
N PHE A 182 -0.09 -2.55 -15.05
CA PHE A 182 0.85 -3.06 -16.06
C PHE A 182 1.00 -2.07 -17.22
N THR A 183 -0.08 -1.38 -17.57
CA THR A 183 -0.06 -0.29 -18.54
C THR A 183 0.78 0.87 -18.06
N ILE A 184 0.63 1.30 -16.81
CA ILE A 184 1.45 2.36 -16.20
C ILE A 184 2.93 1.95 -16.20
N ALA A 185 3.25 0.73 -15.78
CA ALA A 185 4.63 0.25 -15.77
C ALA A 185 5.27 0.32 -17.18
N LYS A 186 4.54 -0.13 -18.20
CA LYS A 186 4.97 -0.06 -19.59
C LYS A 186 5.15 1.39 -20.05
N LEU A 187 4.17 2.26 -19.84
CA LEU A 187 4.24 3.67 -20.23
C LEU A 187 5.38 4.41 -19.55
N CYS A 188 5.71 4.03 -18.30
CA CYS A 188 6.81 4.63 -17.56
C CYS A 188 8.16 3.97 -17.82
N SER A 189 8.23 2.88 -18.58
CA SER A 189 9.44 2.06 -18.76
C SER A 189 10.04 1.65 -17.40
N ALA A 190 9.18 1.28 -16.45
CA ALA A 190 9.57 0.98 -15.08
C ALA A 190 9.49 -0.52 -14.80
N PRO A 191 10.48 -1.09 -14.08
CA PRO A 191 10.42 -2.49 -13.68
C PRO A 191 9.27 -2.75 -12.73
N ILE A 192 8.68 -3.94 -12.80
CA ILE A 192 7.64 -4.39 -11.88
C ILE A 192 8.29 -5.26 -10.80
N ARG A 193 8.00 -4.97 -9.54
CA ARG A 193 8.36 -5.80 -8.38
C ARG A 193 7.08 -6.39 -7.80
N VAL A 194 7.01 -7.72 -7.75
CA VAL A 194 5.83 -8.43 -7.26
C VAL A 194 6.05 -8.77 -5.80
N LEU A 195 5.24 -8.18 -4.92
CA LEU A 195 5.29 -8.46 -3.49
C LEU A 195 4.14 -9.36 -3.07
N ARG A 196 4.45 -10.35 -2.24
CA ARG A 196 3.46 -11.17 -1.56
C ARG A 196 3.27 -10.66 -0.14
N ILE A 197 2.03 -10.38 0.22
CA ILE A 197 1.60 -10.04 1.58
C ILE A 197 0.80 -11.21 2.11
N GLU A 198 1.08 -11.64 3.34
CA GLU A 198 0.41 -12.79 3.94
C GLU A 198 -0.12 -12.46 5.34
N ASN A 199 -1.25 -13.06 5.69
CA ASN A 199 -1.83 -13.11 7.02
C ASN A 199 -2.34 -11.77 7.60
N THR A 200 -2.35 -10.68 6.86
CA THR A 200 -2.90 -9.40 7.32
C THR A 200 -4.41 -9.50 7.61
N HIS A 201 -5.14 -10.30 6.81
CA HIS A 201 -6.58 -10.56 6.99
C HIS A 201 -6.90 -11.34 8.28
N LEU A 202 -5.94 -12.10 8.82
CA LEU A 202 -6.11 -12.80 10.09
C LEU A 202 -6.09 -11.82 11.28
N VAL A 203 -5.40 -10.69 11.14
CA VAL A 203 -5.31 -9.62 12.15
C VAL A 203 -6.47 -8.65 12.00
N TYR A 204 -6.77 -8.22 10.77
CA TYR A 204 -7.88 -7.33 10.47
C TYR A 204 -8.64 -7.83 9.24
N PRO A 205 -9.66 -8.68 9.46
CA PRO A 205 -10.41 -9.31 8.37
C PRO A 205 -11.17 -8.27 7.52
N PRO A 206 -11.37 -8.54 6.22
CA PRO A 206 -12.27 -7.75 5.40
C PRO A 206 -13.67 -7.67 6.04
N ASP A 207 -14.31 -6.52 5.91
CA ASP A 207 -15.68 -6.26 6.38
C ASP A 207 -15.91 -6.42 7.90
N CYS A 208 -14.84 -6.59 8.70
CA CYS A 208 -14.90 -6.59 10.16
C CYS A 208 -14.44 -5.23 10.71
N PHE A 209 -15.12 -4.79 11.78
CA PHE A 209 -14.72 -3.59 12.53
C PHE A 209 -13.62 -3.90 13.55
N LEU A 210 -13.64 -5.09 14.13
CA LEU A 210 -12.76 -5.48 15.22
C LEU A 210 -11.45 -6.11 14.69
N PHE A 211 -10.35 -5.73 15.33
CA PHE A 211 -9.09 -6.46 15.19
C PHE A 211 -9.20 -7.81 15.92
N ASN A 212 -8.64 -8.85 15.32
CA ASN A 212 -8.57 -10.17 15.94
C ASN A 212 -7.31 -10.29 16.79
N THR A 213 -7.41 -10.07 18.09
CA THR A 213 -6.26 -10.07 19.01
C THR A 213 -5.85 -11.45 19.49
N GLY A 214 -6.70 -12.44 19.28
CA GLY A 214 -6.56 -13.74 19.92
C GLY A 214 -5.70 -14.75 19.19
N VAL A 215 -5.29 -14.48 17.96
CA VAL A 215 -4.52 -15.42 17.13
C VAL A 215 -3.06 -15.01 17.04
N PRO A 216 -2.11 -15.89 17.34
CA PRO A 216 -0.71 -15.63 17.02
C PRO A 216 -0.56 -15.61 15.50
N VAL A 217 -0.16 -14.46 14.96
CA VAL A 217 -0.05 -14.25 13.50
C VAL A 217 1.35 -13.74 13.17
N LYS A 218 1.95 -14.30 12.13
CA LYS A 218 3.12 -13.75 11.48
C LYS A 218 2.69 -13.12 10.15
N ILE A 219 2.54 -11.80 10.14
CA ILE A 219 2.41 -11.04 8.88
C ILE A 219 3.74 -11.10 8.17
N SER A 220 3.76 -11.45 6.89
CA SER A 220 4.97 -11.44 6.09
C SER A 220 4.79 -10.60 4.82
N VAL A 221 5.90 -9.95 4.40
CA VAL A 221 6.02 -9.29 3.09
C VAL A 221 7.30 -9.78 2.44
N SER A 222 7.18 -10.39 1.29
CA SER A 222 8.31 -10.92 0.54
C SER A 222 8.28 -10.51 -0.92
N LEU A 223 9.47 -10.47 -1.55
CA LEU A 223 9.59 -10.28 -2.99
C LEU A 223 9.35 -11.63 -3.67
N ALA A 224 8.19 -11.78 -4.31
CA ALA A 224 7.82 -12.98 -5.06
C ALA A 224 8.55 -13.07 -6.41
N GLY A 225 8.92 -11.93 -6.98
CA GLY A 225 9.69 -11.87 -8.22
C GLY A 225 9.74 -10.49 -8.85
N SER A 226 10.43 -10.42 -9.99
CA SER A 226 10.63 -9.18 -10.74
C SER A 226 10.32 -9.40 -12.22
N ILE A 227 9.79 -8.35 -12.86
CA ILE A 227 9.54 -8.30 -14.29
C ILE A 227 10.22 -7.03 -14.77
N GLU A 228 11.30 -7.18 -15.52
CA GLU A 228 12.04 -6.03 -16.08
C GLU A 228 11.31 -5.48 -17.31
N CYS A 229 11.49 -4.19 -17.56
CA CYS A 229 11.04 -3.57 -18.80
C CYS A 229 12.01 -3.94 -19.93
N ASP A 230 11.52 -4.61 -20.95
CA ASP A 230 12.31 -4.97 -22.13
C ASP A 230 12.35 -3.79 -23.10
N ASP A 231 13.52 -3.23 -23.29
CA ASP A 231 13.77 -2.01 -24.10
C ASP A 231 13.79 -2.28 -25.61
N GLY A 232 12.95 -3.13 -26.15
CA GLY A 232 13.01 -3.17 -27.62
C GLY A 232 12.35 -4.30 -28.39
N ASN A 233 11.89 -5.34 -27.76
CA ASN A 233 11.16 -6.37 -28.49
C ASN A 233 9.73 -6.53 -27.95
N ASN A 234 8.78 -6.68 -28.84
CA ASN A 234 7.33 -6.78 -28.68
C ASN A 234 6.79 -7.75 -27.58
N GLN A 235 7.65 -8.15 -26.62
CA GLN A 235 7.33 -9.05 -25.51
C GLN A 235 6.73 -8.34 -24.29
N GLY A 236 6.78 -7.01 -24.23
CA GLY A 236 6.26 -6.21 -23.11
C GLY A 236 4.75 -5.93 -23.20
N SER A 237 3.94 -6.88 -23.61
CA SER A 237 2.47 -6.73 -23.51
C SER A 237 2.06 -6.66 -22.04
N PRO A 238 1.23 -5.67 -21.63
CA PRO A 238 0.66 -5.61 -20.30
C PRO A 238 0.03 -6.94 -19.86
N LEU A 239 -0.55 -7.69 -20.80
CA LEU A 239 -1.15 -9.00 -20.56
C LEU A 239 -0.12 -10.05 -20.11
N LYS A 240 1.05 -10.12 -20.77
CA LYS A 240 2.12 -11.05 -20.37
C LYS A 240 2.68 -10.70 -18.98
N GLY A 241 2.89 -9.40 -18.72
CA GLY A 241 3.30 -8.93 -17.39
C GLY A 241 2.29 -9.30 -16.31
N MET A 242 1.00 -9.16 -16.61
CA MET A 242 -0.10 -9.51 -15.72
C MET A 242 -0.14 -11.02 -15.42
N GLN A 243 -0.01 -11.87 -16.46
CA GLN A 243 0.04 -13.34 -16.29
C GLN A 243 1.25 -13.75 -15.45
N LYS A 244 2.43 -13.20 -15.72
CA LYS A 244 3.64 -13.49 -14.96
C LYS A 244 3.54 -13.04 -13.50
N ALA A 245 3.02 -11.84 -13.23
CA ALA A 245 2.80 -11.37 -11.87
C ALA A 245 1.83 -12.26 -11.11
N ARG A 246 0.75 -12.71 -11.77
CA ARG A 246 -0.24 -13.62 -11.19
C ARG A 246 0.40 -14.97 -10.85
N SER A 247 1.13 -15.58 -11.77
CA SER A 247 1.82 -16.86 -11.51
C SER A 247 2.83 -16.76 -10.35
N LEU A 248 3.53 -15.64 -10.23
CA LEU A 248 4.44 -15.38 -9.09
C LEU A 248 3.69 -15.30 -7.77
N LEU A 249 2.47 -14.75 -7.73
CA LEU A 249 1.67 -14.69 -6.52
C LEU A 249 0.96 -16.01 -6.19
N GLU A 250 0.59 -16.81 -7.20
CA GLU A 250 -0.06 -18.12 -7.02
C GLU A 250 0.97 -19.25 -6.73
N GLY A 251 2.12 -19.23 -7.40
CA GLY A 251 3.10 -20.32 -7.40
C GLY A 251 3.93 -20.52 -6.12
N SER A 252 3.82 -19.63 -5.11
CA SER A 252 4.51 -19.78 -3.83
C SER A 252 3.61 -20.28 -2.69
N SER A 253 2.43 -20.82 -3.02
CA SER A 253 1.47 -21.36 -2.02
C SER A 253 1.77 -22.81 -1.58
N THR A 254 2.90 -23.35 -2.00
CA THR A 254 3.35 -24.70 -1.57
C THR A 254 4.58 -24.54 -0.66
N HIS A 255 4.31 -24.36 0.66
CA HIS A 255 5.12 -24.96 1.75
C HIS A 255 4.46 -24.57 3.09
#